data_f79233dd4964cc0275042767d9749f56
#
_entry.id   f79233dd4964cc0275042767d9749f56
#
_cell.length_a   1.000
_cell.length_b   1.000
_cell.length_c   1.000
_cell.angle_alpha   90.00
_cell.angle_beta   90.00
_cell.angle_gamma   90.00
#
_symmetry.space_group_name_H-M   'P 1'
#
loop_
_entity.id
_entity.type
_entity.pdbx_description
1 polymer ?
#
loop_
_entity_poly.entity_id
_entity_poly.type
_entity_poly.pdbx_seq_one_letter_code
_entity_poly.pdbx_strand_id
1 'polypeptide(L)'
;MDRHTEGMRGTQLRMAHQALGLIVTDICGMLGQIFKADPAIGNDKKLNSKIVLFDENMMSTLMGGFPNLTWLSVEVPAVYTSSMMSQDGVSYYVDVTHQYGVPSDVCPMPAAELGVALADDFPLIGCCAVQCNTTCDGSLMGNGIEARSFKIPTFQLAVPIRHRQESVQEYAAEEVVNAIHFIEEQTGEKFDWDAFFKSM
;
A
#
# COMPACT_ATOMS: atom_id res chain seq x y z
N MET A 1 -11.46 11.03 19.62
CA MET A 1 -10.90 12.28 19.09
C MET A 1 -10.26 13.13 20.16
N ASP A 2 -10.92 13.34 21.27
CA ASP A 2 -10.45 14.27 22.32
C ASP A 2 -9.08 13.93 22.92
N ARG A 3 -8.76 12.66 23.09
CA ARG A 3 -7.42 12.22 23.57
C ARG A 3 -6.26 12.68 22.72
N HIS A 4 -6.44 12.68 21.39
CA HIS A 4 -5.37 13.00 20.45
C HIS A 4 -5.25 14.49 20.16
N THR A 5 -6.29 15.25 20.48
CA THR A 5 -6.32 16.70 20.28
C THR A 5 -6.15 17.49 21.57
N GLU A 6 -6.03 16.79 22.71
CA GLU A 6 -5.75 17.42 24.00
C GLU A 6 -4.41 18.16 23.94
N GLY A 7 -4.45 19.46 24.23
CA GLY A 7 -3.27 20.32 24.10
C GLY A 7 -3.04 20.99 22.75
N MET A 8 -3.70 20.53 21.70
CA MET A 8 -3.63 21.19 20.39
C MET A 8 -4.53 22.44 20.36
N ARG A 9 -4.03 23.55 19.84
CA ARG A 9 -4.78 24.80 19.76
C ARG A 9 -4.55 25.54 18.45
N GLY A 10 -5.55 26.32 18.03
CA GLY A 10 -5.44 27.23 16.90
C GLY A 10 -5.13 26.52 15.58
N THR A 11 -4.02 26.87 14.96
CA THR A 11 -3.62 26.35 13.64
C THR A 11 -3.34 24.85 13.67
N GLN A 12 -2.69 24.33 14.72
CA GLN A 12 -2.38 22.90 14.83
C GLN A 12 -3.65 22.06 14.88
N LEU A 13 -4.66 22.50 15.64
CA LEU A 13 -5.95 21.81 15.72
C LEU A 13 -6.67 21.81 14.36
N ARG A 14 -6.65 22.95 13.65
CA ARG A 14 -7.25 23.02 12.30
C ARG A 14 -6.54 22.10 11.32
N MET A 15 -5.22 22.08 11.32
CA MET A 15 -4.42 21.18 10.46
C MET A 15 -4.70 19.72 10.79
N ALA A 16 -4.79 19.35 12.06
CA ALA A 16 -5.11 17.99 12.49
C ALA A 16 -6.51 17.57 12.01
N HIS A 17 -7.51 18.45 12.12
CA HIS A 17 -8.86 18.17 11.62
C HIS A 17 -8.92 18.06 10.11
N GLN A 18 -8.18 18.91 9.37
CA GLN A 18 -8.10 18.84 7.93
C GLN A 18 -7.42 17.54 7.46
N ALA A 19 -6.29 17.19 8.07
CA ALA A 19 -5.58 15.95 7.78
C ALA A 19 -6.46 14.71 8.04
N LEU A 20 -7.16 14.69 9.18
CA LEU A 20 -8.09 13.62 9.51
C LEU A 20 -9.24 13.55 8.48
N GLY A 21 -9.78 14.69 8.07
CA GLY A 21 -10.82 14.75 7.04
C GLY A 21 -10.36 14.17 5.72
N LEU A 22 -9.13 14.47 5.28
CA LEU A 22 -8.53 13.91 4.07
C LEU A 22 -8.34 12.40 4.19
N ILE A 23 -7.74 11.93 5.29
CA ILE A 23 -7.53 10.49 5.54
C ILE A 23 -8.86 9.73 5.51
N VAL A 24 -9.89 10.22 6.19
CA VAL A 24 -11.22 9.58 6.18
C VAL A 24 -11.83 9.57 4.77
N THR A 25 -11.68 10.66 4.01
CA THR A 25 -12.18 10.75 2.64
C THR A 25 -11.47 9.72 1.74
N ASP A 26 -10.16 9.62 1.85
CA ASP A 26 -9.36 8.68 1.06
C ASP A 26 -9.70 7.22 1.41
N ILE A 27 -9.80 6.90 2.70
CA ILE A 27 -10.23 5.57 3.15
C ILE A 27 -11.63 5.24 2.62
N CYS A 28 -12.58 6.15 2.74
CA CYS A 28 -13.94 5.95 2.22
C CYS A 28 -13.94 5.80 0.69
N GLY A 29 -13.08 6.56 -0.01
CA GLY A 29 -12.89 6.45 -1.45
C GLY A 29 -12.36 5.07 -1.86
N MET A 30 -11.32 4.61 -1.20
CA MET A 30 -10.73 3.27 -1.44
C MET A 30 -11.72 2.15 -1.12
N LEU A 31 -12.40 2.23 0.03
CA LEU A 31 -13.46 1.28 0.38
C LEU A 31 -14.58 1.28 -0.66
N GLY A 32 -15.00 2.45 -1.12
CA GLY A 32 -15.99 2.58 -2.18
C GLY A 32 -15.57 1.89 -3.48
N GLN A 33 -14.28 1.90 -3.81
CA GLN A 33 -13.73 1.18 -4.95
C GLN A 33 -13.68 -0.34 -4.69
N ILE A 34 -13.24 -0.76 -3.51
CA ILE A 34 -13.21 -2.17 -3.10
C ILE A 34 -14.62 -2.76 -3.09
N PHE A 35 -15.61 -2.06 -2.53
CA PHE A 35 -17.00 -2.53 -2.49
C PHE A 35 -17.75 -2.41 -3.83
N LYS A 36 -17.34 -1.52 -4.71
CA LYS A 36 -17.82 -1.47 -6.10
C LYS A 36 -17.20 -2.57 -6.97
N ALA A 37 -16.06 -3.08 -6.58
CA ALA A 37 -15.48 -4.26 -7.16
C ALA A 37 -16.27 -5.48 -6.65
N ASP A 38 -17.47 -5.68 -7.22
CA ASP A 38 -18.15 -6.98 -7.15
C ASP A 38 -17.13 -8.07 -7.50
N PRO A 39 -17.09 -9.22 -6.79
CA PRO A 39 -16.28 -10.37 -7.18
C PRO A 39 -16.46 -10.76 -8.64
N ALA A 40 -17.64 -10.52 -9.22
CA ALA A 40 -17.89 -10.63 -10.66
C ALA A 40 -17.12 -9.57 -11.46
N ILE A 41 -16.93 -8.38 -10.92
CA ILE A 41 -16.14 -7.28 -11.51
C ILE A 41 -14.64 -7.52 -11.29
N GLY A 42 -14.26 -8.19 -10.21
CA GLY A 42 -12.89 -8.63 -9.97
C GLY A 42 -12.32 -9.52 -11.08
N ASN A 43 -13.19 -10.17 -11.84
CA ASN A 43 -12.85 -10.88 -13.06
C ASN A 43 -12.89 -10.01 -14.32
N ASP A 44 -13.32 -8.75 -14.24
CA ASP A 44 -13.24 -7.82 -15.37
C ASP A 44 -11.79 -7.39 -15.57
N LYS A 45 -11.14 -8.02 -16.55
CA LYS A 45 -9.75 -7.74 -16.93
C LYS A 45 -9.50 -6.27 -17.25
N LYS A 46 -10.50 -5.57 -17.75
CA LYS A 46 -10.37 -4.14 -18.11
C LYS A 46 -10.28 -3.26 -16.86
N LEU A 47 -11.07 -3.56 -15.84
CA LEU A 47 -11.00 -2.84 -14.56
C LEU A 47 -9.71 -3.20 -13.81
N ASN A 48 -9.38 -4.49 -13.73
CA ASN A 48 -8.17 -4.96 -13.06
C ASN A 48 -6.89 -4.40 -13.69
N SER A 49 -6.88 -4.19 -15.02
CA SER A 49 -5.71 -3.63 -15.71
C SER A 49 -5.36 -2.19 -15.32
N LYS A 50 -6.22 -1.52 -14.56
CA LYS A 50 -6.03 -0.15 -14.09
C LYS A 50 -5.77 -0.05 -12.58
N ILE A 51 -5.74 -1.18 -11.87
CA ILE A 51 -5.55 -1.21 -10.42
C ILE A 51 -4.14 -1.76 -10.12
N VAL A 52 -3.37 -0.97 -9.39
CA VAL A 52 -2.05 -1.35 -8.87
C VAL A 52 -2.13 -1.45 -7.36
N LEU A 53 -1.76 -2.60 -6.82
CA LEU A 53 -1.60 -2.76 -5.38
C LEU A 53 -0.24 -2.23 -4.94
N PHE A 54 -0.18 -1.66 -3.75
CA PHE A 54 1.08 -1.21 -3.18
C PHE A 54 1.06 -1.35 -1.66
N ASP A 55 2.22 -1.53 -1.08
CA ASP A 55 2.44 -1.42 0.34
C ASP A 55 3.07 -0.05 0.65
N GLU A 56 2.76 0.47 1.82
CA GLU A 56 3.33 1.66 2.42
C GLU A 56 3.34 2.97 1.60
N ASN A 57 3.41 4.06 2.30
CA ASN A 57 3.35 5.43 1.76
C ASN A 57 4.51 5.82 0.83
N MET A 58 5.56 5.02 0.75
CA MET A 58 6.75 5.33 -0.07
C MET A 58 6.47 5.33 -1.57
N MET A 59 5.41 4.61 -2.00
CA MET A 59 5.01 4.57 -3.42
C MET A 59 4.20 5.79 -3.86
N SER A 60 3.80 6.66 -2.94
CA SER A 60 2.98 7.85 -3.25
C SER A 60 3.61 8.75 -4.31
N THR A 61 4.92 8.81 -4.37
CA THR A 61 5.63 9.58 -5.41
C THR A 61 5.42 9.01 -6.81
N LEU A 62 5.37 7.69 -6.97
CA LEU A 62 5.13 7.06 -8.28
C LEU A 62 3.71 7.29 -8.79
N MET A 63 2.74 7.42 -7.88
CA MET A 63 1.33 7.65 -8.24
C MET A 63 1.13 8.90 -9.09
N GLY A 64 1.90 9.96 -8.82
CA GLY A 64 1.84 11.21 -9.58
C GLY A 64 2.16 11.05 -11.06
N GLY A 65 3.00 10.08 -11.42
CA GLY A 65 3.38 9.78 -12.79
C GLY A 65 2.41 8.85 -13.55
N PHE A 66 1.42 8.28 -12.86
CA PHE A 66 0.40 7.40 -13.46
C PHE A 66 -1.02 7.88 -13.14
N PRO A 67 -1.46 9.04 -13.65
CA PRO A 67 -2.72 9.66 -13.27
C PRO A 67 -3.98 8.86 -13.67
N ASN A 68 -3.85 7.91 -14.57
CA ASN A 68 -4.95 7.07 -15.05
C ASN A 68 -5.08 5.74 -14.31
N LEU A 69 -4.16 5.44 -13.37
CA LEU A 69 -4.20 4.22 -12.58
C LEU A 69 -4.90 4.45 -11.25
N THR A 70 -5.55 3.42 -10.76
CA THR A 70 -6.08 3.35 -9.41
C THR A 70 -5.07 2.63 -8.51
N TRP A 71 -4.67 3.27 -7.44
CA TRP A 71 -3.72 2.73 -6.48
C TRP A 71 -4.46 2.28 -5.23
N LEU A 72 -4.29 1.02 -4.84
CA LEU A 72 -4.88 0.45 -3.63
C LEU A 72 -3.78 0.00 -2.69
N SER A 73 -3.69 0.65 -1.53
CA SER A 73 -2.80 0.23 -0.46
C SER A 73 -3.34 -1.02 0.24
N VAL A 74 -2.49 -2.02 0.41
CA VAL A 74 -2.80 -3.24 1.18
C VAL A 74 -2.95 -2.95 2.67
N GLU A 75 -2.31 -1.89 3.18
CA GLU A 75 -2.45 -1.45 4.58
C GLU A 75 -3.85 -0.96 4.93
N VAL A 76 -4.57 -0.38 3.97
CA VAL A 76 -5.87 0.23 4.25
C VAL A 76 -6.88 -0.79 4.78
N PRO A 77 -7.11 -1.95 4.15
CA PRO A 77 -7.98 -2.97 4.75
C PRO A 77 -7.39 -3.56 6.02
N ALA A 78 -6.10 -3.87 6.04
CA ALA A 78 -5.45 -4.59 7.12
C ALA A 78 -5.40 -3.81 8.44
N VAL A 79 -4.97 -2.57 8.38
CA VAL A 79 -4.68 -1.76 9.58
C VAL A 79 -5.78 -0.74 9.83
N TYR A 80 -6.08 0.10 8.85
CA TYR A 80 -6.98 1.23 9.07
C TYR A 80 -8.44 0.80 9.12
N THR A 81 -8.91 0.03 8.14
CA THR A 81 -10.32 -0.39 8.09
C THR A 81 -10.65 -1.36 9.21
N SER A 82 -9.81 -2.37 9.43
CA SER A 82 -10.05 -3.38 10.45
C SER A 82 -10.11 -2.76 11.86
N SER A 83 -9.21 -1.81 12.18
CA SER A 83 -9.22 -1.12 13.46
C SER A 83 -10.42 -0.17 13.65
N MET A 84 -11.00 0.33 12.56
CA MET A 84 -12.22 1.15 12.61
C MET A 84 -13.48 0.30 12.78
N MET A 85 -13.48 -0.92 12.23
CA MET A 85 -14.64 -1.81 12.27
C MET A 85 -14.70 -2.65 13.54
N SER A 86 -13.55 -3.01 14.10
CA SER A 86 -13.47 -3.84 15.31
C SER A 86 -12.24 -3.49 16.14
N GLN A 87 -12.36 -3.52 17.46
CA GLN A 87 -11.21 -3.34 18.35
C GLN A 87 -10.17 -4.46 18.20
N ASP A 88 -10.60 -5.64 17.80
CA ASP A 88 -9.77 -6.83 17.64
C ASP A 88 -9.36 -7.10 16.18
N GLY A 89 -9.77 -6.24 15.26
CA GLY A 89 -9.58 -6.48 13.83
C GLY A 89 -8.12 -6.70 13.42
N VAL A 90 -7.24 -5.79 13.84
CA VAL A 90 -5.79 -5.91 13.57
C VAL A 90 -5.20 -7.16 14.25
N SER A 91 -5.58 -7.41 15.51
CA SER A 91 -5.10 -8.57 16.28
C SER A 91 -5.50 -9.89 15.62
N TYR A 92 -6.72 -9.96 15.08
CA TYR A 92 -7.18 -11.13 14.34
C TYR A 92 -6.26 -11.46 13.15
N TYR A 93 -5.93 -10.48 12.32
CA TYR A 93 -5.05 -10.72 11.17
C TYR A 93 -3.61 -11.04 11.57
N VAL A 94 -3.10 -10.44 12.64
CA VAL A 94 -1.80 -10.81 13.21
C VAL A 94 -1.82 -12.26 13.69
N ASP A 95 -2.88 -12.69 14.35
CA ASP A 95 -3.02 -14.08 14.81
C ASP A 95 -3.11 -15.08 13.64
N VAL A 96 -3.81 -14.72 12.56
CA VAL A 96 -3.82 -15.52 11.32
C VAL A 96 -2.39 -15.71 10.80
N THR A 97 -1.61 -14.65 10.74
CA THR A 97 -0.22 -14.68 10.27
C THR A 97 0.68 -15.54 11.15
N HIS A 98 0.53 -15.44 12.47
CA HIS A 98 1.26 -16.31 13.42
C HIS A 98 0.91 -17.79 13.24
N GLN A 99 -0.34 -18.12 12.93
CA GLN A 99 -0.75 -19.51 12.65
C GLN A 99 -0.11 -20.06 11.39
N TYR A 100 0.24 -19.21 10.43
CA TYR A 100 1.02 -19.59 9.24
C TYR A 100 2.53 -19.70 9.50
N GLY A 101 2.99 -19.42 10.72
CA GLY A 101 4.36 -19.64 11.15
C GLY A 101 5.25 -18.39 11.11
N VAL A 102 4.69 -17.21 10.92
CA VAL A 102 5.44 -15.96 11.05
C VAL A 102 5.73 -15.71 12.52
N PRO A 103 6.99 -15.42 12.90
CA PRO A 103 7.35 -15.18 14.29
C PRO A 103 6.66 -13.95 14.90
N SER A 104 6.36 -14.02 16.19
CA SER A 104 5.65 -12.95 16.91
C SER A 104 6.49 -11.70 17.19
N ASP A 105 7.79 -11.73 16.88
CA ASP A 105 8.70 -10.59 16.97
C ASP A 105 8.74 -9.73 15.69
N VAL A 106 8.01 -10.15 14.64
CA VAL A 106 7.80 -9.34 13.44
C VAL A 106 6.85 -8.19 13.75
N CYS A 107 7.09 -7.03 13.10
CA CYS A 107 6.22 -5.88 13.22
C CYS A 107 4.75 -6.26 12.95
N PRO A 108 3.80 -5.87 13.80
CA PRO A 108 2.39 -6.24 13.62
C PRO A 108 1.75 -5.62 12.37
N MET A 109 2.30 -4.54 11.80
CA MET A 109 1.74 -3.90 10.61
C MET A 109 1.86 -4.81 9.38
N PRO A 110 3.06 -5.21 8.91
CA PRO A 110 3.17 -6.16 7.80
C PRO A 110 2.60 -7.54 8.15
N ALA A 111 2.56 -7.92 9.44
CA ALA A 111 1.89 -9.14 9.84
C ALA A 111 0.37 -9.06 9.64
N ALA A 112 -0.26 -7.92 9.92
CA ALA A 112 -1.68 -7.73 9.69
C ALA A 112 -2.02 -7.71 8.19
N GLU A 113 -1.21 -7.06 7.36
CA GLU A 113 -1.36 -7.04 5.90
C GLU A 113 -1.32 -8.46 5.33
N LEU A 114 -0.30 -9.21 5.70
CA LEU A 114 -0.18 -10.60 5.32
C LEU A 114 -1.38 -11.43 5.81
N GLY A 115 -1.85 -11.16 7.03
CA GLY A 115 -3.03 -11.82 7.61
C GLY A 115 -4.30 -11.60 6.80
N VAL A 116 -4.52 -10.40 6.28
CA VAL A 116 -5.64 -10.10 5.37
C VAL A 116 -5.53 -10.91 4.09
N ALA A 117 -4.34 -10.98 3.50
CA ALA A 117 -4.10 -11.74 2.29
C ALA A 117 -4.31 -13.26 2.50
N LEU A 118 -3.89 -13.77 3.67
CA LEU A 118 -4.03 -15.19 4.03
C LEU A 118 -5.46 -15.57 4.42
N ALA A 119 -6.22 -14.66 5.03
CA ALA A 119 -7.61 -14.86 5.41
C ALA A 119 -8.58 -14.79 4.21
N ASP A 120 -8.14 -14.19 3.09
CA ASP A 120 -8.98 -13.92 1.92
C ASP A 120 -10.25 -13.09 2.25
N ASP A 121 -10.12 -12.23 3.26
CA ASP A 121 -11.25 -11.43 3.77
C ASP A 121 -11.52 -10.17 2.94
N PHE A 122 -10.54 -9.72 2.18
CA PHE A 122 -10.66 -8.56 1.31
C PHE A 122 -10.31 -8.92 -0.14
N PRO A 123 -11.10 -8.44 -1.09
CA PRO A 123 -10.78 -8.60 -2.51
C PRO A 123 -9.57 -7.73 -2.86
N LEU A 124 -8.38 -8.28 -2.74
CA LEU A 124 -7.15 -7.65 -3.20
C LEU A 124 -7.07 -7.78 -4.71
N ILE A 125 -7.76 -6.87 -5.40
CA ILE A 125 -7.94 -6.89 -6.84
C ILE A 125 -6.93 -5.93 -7.46
N GLY A 126 -6.00 -6.45 -8.24
CA GLY A 126 -5.02 -5.66 -8.97
C GLY A 126 -4.48 -6.39 -10.18
N CYS A 127 -3.95 -5.65 -11.15
CA CYS A 127 -3.22 -6.23 -12.27
C CYS A 127 -1.78 -6.56 -11.90
N CYS A 128 -1.22 -5.81 -10.98
CA CYS A 128 0.11 -6.02 -10.43
C CYS A 128 0.23 -5.40 -9.03
N ALA A 129 1.30 -5.74 -8.35
CA ALA A 129 1.68 -5.15 -7.07
C ALA A 129 3.10 -4.57 -7.13
N VAL A 130 3.30 -3.43 -6.46
CA VAL A 130 4.63 -2.85 -6.23
C VAL A 130 4.83 -2.71 -4.73
N GLN A 131 5.85 -3.35 -4.23
CA GLN A 131 6.16 -3.44 -2.81
C GLN A 131 7.57 -2.92 -2.54
N CYS A 132 7.84 -2.45 -1.34
CA CYS A 132 9.12 -1.87 -0.98
C CYS A 132 9.68 -2.48 0.31
N ASN A 133 10.99 -2.63 0.40
CA ASN A 133 11.66 -3.07 1.62
C ASN A 133 11.88 -1.95 2.65
N THR A 134 11.48 -0.75 2.35
CA THR A 134 11.52 0.37 3.28
C THR A 134 10.19 0.40 4.01
N THR A 135 10.15 0.37 5.28
CA THR A 135 11.04 0.86 6.32
C THR A 135 11.77 -0.22 7.13
N CYS A 136 11.44 -1.50 6.98
CA CYS A 136 12.02 -2.55 7.81
C CYS A 136 12.06 -3.92 7.11
N ASP A 137 12.86 -4.82 7.67
CA ASP A 137 12.97 -6.21 7.18
C ASP A 137 11.66 -7.00 7.34
N GLY A 138 10.75 -6.56 8.20
CA GLY A 138 9.42 -7.16 8.35
C GLY A 138 8.57 -7.00 7.09
N SER A 139 8.61 -5.84 6.46
CA SER A 139 7.96 -5.59 5.16
C SER A 139 8.55 -6.49 4.08
N LEU A 140 9.88 -6.61 4.01
CA LEU A 140 10.53 -7.47 3.02
C LEU A 140 10.05 -8.93 3.11
N MET A 141 9.87 -9.45 4.33
CA MET A 141 9.37 -10.80 4.55
C MET A 141 7.89 -10.91 4.20
N GLY A 142 7.07 -9.98 4.67
CA GLY A 142 5.64 -9.91 4.36
C GLY A 142 5.40 -9.89 2.86
N ASN A 143 6.05 -8.98 2.16
CA ASN A 143 5.96 -8.80 0.72
C ASN A 143 6.30 -10.08 -0.06
N GLY A 144 7.33 -10.82 0.36
CA GLY A 144 7.71 -12.08 -0.27
C GLY A 144 6.64 -13.18 -0.16
N ILE A 145 5.86 -13.18 0.91
CA ILE A 145 4.75 -14.12 1.12
C ILE A 145 3.50 -13.62 0.39
N GLU A 146 3.19 -12.33 0.45
CA GLU A 146 2.07 -11.69 -0.22
C GLU A 146 2.15 -11.85 -1.75
N ALA A 147 3.32 -11.67 -2.34
CA ALA A 147 3.54 -11.87 -3.77
C ALA A 147 3.12 -13.28 -4.24
N ARG A 148 3.27 -14.28 -3.36
CA ARG A 148 2.79 -15.65 -3.62
C ARG A 148 1.30 -15.80 -3.40
N SER A 149 0.73 -15.06 -2.45
CA SER A 149 -0.68 -15.13 -2.07
C SER A 149 -1.58 -14.41 -3.06
N PHE A 150 -1.17 -13.25 -3.53
CA PHE A 150 -1.94 -12.44 -4.50
C PHE A 150 -2.04 -13.11 -5.89
N LYS A 151 -1.08 -13.94 -6.26
CA LYS A 151 -1.03 -14.60 -7.59
C LYS A 151 -1.06 -13.63 -8.76
N ILE A 152 -0.57 -12.42 -8.56
CA ILE A 152 -0.40 -11.37 -9.57
C ILE A 152 1.08 -11.02 -9.72
N PRO A 153 1.50 -10.47 -10.87
CA PRO A 153 2.85 -9.98 -11.04
C PRO A 153 3.22 -8.99 -9.96
N THR A 154 4.35 -9.19 -9.30
CA THR A 154 4.80 -8.33 -8.19
C THR A 154 6.22 -7.87 -8.43
N PHE A 155 6.46 -6.58 -8.29
CA PHE A 155 7.78 -5.97 -8.28
C PHE A 155 8.14 -5.57 -6.86
N GLN A 156 9.31 -6.02 -6.40
CA GLN A 156 9.83 -5.65 -5.10
C GLN A 156 10.93 -4.62 -5.25
N LEU A 157 10.64 -3.39 -4.89
CA LEU A 157 11.58 -2.27 -4.93
C LEU A 157 12.57 -2.41 -3.77
N ALA A 158 13.84 -2.53 -4.09
CA ALA A 158 14.90 -2.59 -3.09
C ALA A 158 15.50 -1.20 -2.88
N VAL A 159 15.17 -0.55 -1.76
CA VAL A 159 15.76 0.74 -1.38
C VAL A 159 16.83 0.50 -0.31
N PRO A 160 18.09 0.82 -0.60
CA PRO A 160 19.17 0.66 0.37
C PRO A 160 19.06 1.65 1.53
N ILE A 161 19.22 1.18 2.76
CA ILE A 161 19.17 2.02 3.97
C ILE A 161 20.31 3.05 4.02
N ARG A 162 21.47 2.72 3.47
CA ARG A 162 22.66 3.60 3.44
C ARG A 162 22.69 4.43 2.16
N HIS A 163 22.00 5.56 2.16
CA HIS A 163 21.77 6.41 0.99
C HIS A 163 22.85 7.51 0.74
N ARG A 164 23.93 7.56 1.54
CA ARG A 164 24.93 8.65 1.44
C ARG A 164 25.97 8.46 0.33
N GLN A 165 26.11 7.24 -0.18
CA GLN A 165 27.05 6.94 -1.26
C GLN A 165 26.35 7.17 -2.62
N GLU A 166 27.03 7.82 -3.55
CA GLU A 166 26.52 8.12 -4.89
C GLU A 166 26.06 6.85 -5.62
N SER A 167 26.86 5.80 -5.60
CA SER A 167 26.52 4.50 -6.20
C SER A 167 25.25 3.87 -5.62
N VAL A 168 24.94 4.16 -4.36
CA VAL A 168 23.70 3.68 -3.71
C VAL A 168 22.49 4.49 -4.17
N GLN A 169 22.67 5.78 -4.38
CA GLN A 169 21.63 6.66 -4.93
C GLN A 169 21.34 6.31 -6.39
N GLU A 170 22.37 6.04 -7.19
CA GLU A 170 22.23 5.57 -8.57
C GLU A 170 21.44 4.25 -8.61
N TYR A 171 21.83 3.27 -7.78
CA TYR A 171 21.11 2.00 -7.67
C TYR A 171 19.63 2.20 -7.30
N ALA A 172 19.35 3.03 -6.30
CA ALA A 172 17.97 3.31 -5.90
C ALA A 172 17.16 3.98 -7.02
N ALA A 173 17.79 4.88 -7.79
CA ALA A 173 17.16 5.51 -8.94
C ALA A 173 16.87 4.50 -10.06
N GLU A 174 17.79 3.58 -10.34
CA GLU A 174 17.58 2.49 -11.30
C GLU A 174 16.43 1.57 -10.87
N GLU A 175 16.35 1.23 -9.60
CA GLU A 175 15.24 0.42 -9.05
C GLU A 175 13.88 1.11 -9.24
N VAL A 176 13.80 2.42 -9.01
CA VAL A 176 12.58 3.20 -9.26
C VAL A 176 12.22 3.20 -10.75
N VAL A 177 13.19 3.37 -11.63
CA VAL A 177 12.96 3.29 -13.09
C VAL A 177 12.50 1.89 -13.51
N ASN A 178 13.08 0.85 -12.93
CA ASN A 178 12.66 -0.54 -13.17
C ASN A 178 11.21 -0.77 -12.70
N ALA A 179 10.82 -0.21 -11.55
CA ALA A 179 9.43 -0.25 -11.09
C ALA A 179 8.47 0.46 -12.05
N ILE A 180 8.87 1.63 -12.58
CA ILE A 180 8.10 2.35 -13.60
C ILE A 180 7.91 1.48 -14.83
N HIS A 181 8.96 0.89 -15.37
CA HIS A 181 8.88 0.02 -16.54
C HIS A 181 8.01 -1.21 -16.27
N PHE A 182 8.13 -1.80 -15.09
CA PHE A 182 7.27 -2.92 -14.69
C PHE A 182 5.79 -2.52 -14.71
N ILE A 183 5.43 -1.36 -14.11
CA ILE A 183 4.05 -0.89 -14.10
C ILE A 183 3.56 -0.60 -15.53
N GLU A 184 4.38 0.05 -16.36
CA GLU A 184 4.06 0.29 -17.77
C GLU A 184 3.76 -1.03 -18.52
N GLU A 185 4.57 -2.06 -18.30
CA GLU A 185 4.41 -3.36 -18.92
C GLU A 185 3.10 -4.05 -18.48
N GLN A 186 2.79 -4.02 -17.19
CA GLN A 186 1.63 -4.70 -16.64
C GLN A 186 0.31 -3.97 -16.95
N THR A 187 0.33 -2.65 -17.00
CA THR A 187 -0.89 -1.82 -17.14
C THR A 187 -1.12 -1.31 -18.56
N GLY A 188 -0.08 -1.23 -19.38
CA GLY A 188 -0.09 -0.57 -20.69
C GLY A 188 -0.13 0.96 -20.62
N GLU A 189 -0.15 1.56 -19.41
CA GLU A 189 -0.07 3.02 -19.22
C GLU A 189 1.38 3.47 -19.29
N LYS A 190 1.62 4.66 -19.84
CA LYS A 190 2.96 5.26 -19.87
C LYS A 190 3.14 6.24 -18.72
N PHE A 191 4.33 6.24 -18.14
CA PHE A 191 4.69 7.18 -17.08
C PHE A 191 4.77 8.61 -17.62
N ASP A 192 4.01 9.49 -17.00
CA ASP A 192 3.98 10.93 -17.31
C ASP A 192 4.96 11.67 -16.40
N TRP A 193 6.13 11.97 -16.91
CA TRP A 193 7.17 12.69 -16.18
C TRP A 193 6.76 14.12 -15.81
N ASP A 194 5.97 14.79 -16.65
CA ASP A 194 5.51 16.15 -16.38
C ASP A 194 4.48 16.15 -15.23
N ALA A 195 3.56 15.18 -15.24
CA ALA A 195 2.61 14.98 -14.15
C ALA A 195 3.35 14.62 -12.84
N PHE A 196 4.34 13.75 -12.91
CA PHE A 196 5.16 13.36 -11.77
C PHE A 196 5.85 14.56 -11.12
N PHE A 197 6.63 15.33 -11.88
CA PHE A 197 7.33 16.50 -11.35
C PHE A 197 6.39 17.61 -10.87
N LYS A 198 5.18 17.69 -11.42
CA LYS A 198 4.17 18.63 -10.96
C LYS A 198 3.53 18.20 -9.64
N SER A 199 3.51 16.90 -9.33
CA SER A 199 2.96 16.36 -8.09
C SER A 199 3.92 16.47 -6.90
N MET A 200 5.20 16.62 -7.15
CA MET A 200 6.26 16.83 -6.14
C MET A 200 6.30 18.29 -5.64
#